data_5bcccf7cea46b30318cc762d55f132ed
#
_entry.id   5bcccf7cea46b30318cc762d55f132ed
#
_cell.length_a   1.000
_cell.length_b   1.000
_cell.length_c   1.000
_cell.angle_alpha   90.00
_cell.angle_beta   90.00
_cell.angle_gamma   90.00
#
_symmetry.space_group_name_H-M   'P 1'
#
loop_
_entity.id
_entity.type
_entity.pdbx_description
1 polymer ?
#
loop_
_entity_poly.entity_id
_entity_poly.type
_entity_poly.pdbx_seq_one_letter_code
_entity_poly.pdbx_strand_id
1 'polypeptide(L)'
;MKVEIIKCLEDNFSYILINEANRNCCVVDPGEADPIINYLQKNKLNLKYILNTHHHNDHVGGNKELKKKFDAEVVGYIGDKNRIPQIDICLSDGEIWKKDIFEAKIYHVPGHTIGHICFHFFKNKLIFTGDTLFSMGCGRIFEGSYEQMYNSLRVLKNLDKDTKIYCGHEYTLKNSEFCLAQDSNNNELLNKIKEIKEKIKQGKTSMPSTIGEELNCNIFLKSNDLENFKKLRDLKDNF
;
A
#
# COMPACT_ATOMS: atom_id res chain seq x y z
N MET A 1 -5.98 -15.45 8.29
CA MET A 1 -6.42 -14.32 7.44
C MET A 1 -5.79 -14.48 6.08
N LYS A 2 -6.59 -14.51 5.02
CA LYS A 2 -6.15 -14.62 3.64
C LYS A 2 -6.19 -13.23 2.99
N VAL A 3 -5.24 -12.93 2.11
CA VAL A 3 -5.21 -11.68 1.32
C VAL A 3 -5.36 -12.03 -0.14
N GLU A 4 -6.29 -11.37 -0.81
CA GLU A 4 -6.51 -11.44 -2.25
C GLU A 4 -6.20 -10.09 -2.89
N ILE A 5 -5.55 -10.13 -4.05
CA ILE A 5 -5.17 -8.94 -4.82
C ILE A 5 -6.17 -8.75 -5.94
N ILE A 6 -6.83 -7.61 -5.97
CA ILE A 6 -7.76 -7.23 -7.03
C ILE A 6 -7.13 -6.11 -7.85
N LYS A 7 -6.99 -6.33 -9.13
CA LYS A 7 -6.55 -5.27 -10.06
C LYS A 7 -7.73 -4.36 -10.33
N CYS A 8 -7.52 -3.08 -10.15
CA CYS A 8 -8.47 -2.02 -10.40
C CYS A 8 -7.86 -0.99 -11.33
N LEU A 9 -8.67 -0.29 -12.09
CA LEU A 9 -8.25 0.74 -13.03
C LEU A 9 -7.14 0.22 -13.97
N GLU A 10 -6.13 1.04 -14.28
CA GLU A 10 -5.03 0.67 -15.19
C GLU A 10 -3.96 -0.16 -14.45
N ASP A 11 -3.52 0.28 -13.28
CA ASP A 11 -2.39 -0.30 -12.53
C ASP A 11 -2.60 -0.35 -11.00
N ASN A 12 -3.78 0.02 -10.50
CA ASN A 12 -4.07 0.02 -9.06
C ASN A 12 -4.26 -1.39 -8.51
N PHE A 13 -3.84 -1.56 -7.28
CA PHE A 13 -4.15 -2.73 -6.46
C PHE A 13 -5.12 -2.36 -5.34
N SER A 14 -6.23 -3.10 -5.27
CA SER A 14 -7.07 -3.18 -4.08
C SER A 14 -6.86 -4.54 -3.42
N TYR A 15 -7.01 -4.62 -2.10
CA TYR A 15 -6.74 -5.85 -1.37
C TYR A 15 -7.94 -6.28 -0.54
N ILE A 16 -8.34 -7.55 -0.65
CA ILE A 16 -9.41 -8.11 0.17
C ILE A 16 -8.80 -9.00 1.24
N LEU A 17 -8.98 -8.62 2.51
CA LEU A 17 -8.56 -9.39 3.67
C LEU A 17 -9.74 -10.22 4.17
N ILE A 18 -9.59 -11.55 4.19
CA ILE A 18 -10.69 -12.48 4.42
C ILE A 18 -10.52 -13.21 5.75
N ASN A 19 -11.55 -13.14 6.61
CA ASN A 19 -11.72 -14.08 7.70
C ASN A 19 -12.36 -15.36 7.14
N GLU A 20 -11.55 -16.41 7.00
CA GLU A 20 -12.01 -17.68 6.38
C GLU A 20 -13.04 -18.42 7.24
N ALA A 21 -13.11 -18.15 8.55
CA ALA A 21 -14.04 -18.81 9.46
C ALA A 21 -15.49 -18.34 9.30
N ASN A 22 -15.71 -17.04 9.10
CA ASN A 22 -17.05 -16.45 9.02
C ASN A 22 -17.34 -15.72 7.70
N ARG A 23 -16.39 -15.72 6.76
CA ARG A 23 -16.49 -15.07 5.44
C ARG A 23 -16.59 -13.54 5.48
N ASN A 24 -16.41 -12.91 6.65
CA ASN A 24 -16.28 -11.46 6.75
C ASN A 24 -14.97 -11.00 6.12
N CYS A 25 -14.98 -9.82 5.51
CA CYS A 25 -13.78 -9.28 4.91
C CYS A 25 -13.70 -7.75 5.03
N CYS A 26 -12.47 -7.24 4.85
CA CYS A 26 -12.19 -5.83 4.63
C CYS A 26 -11.66 -5.67 3.20
N VAL A 27 -11.86 -4.49 2.61
CA VAL A 27 -11.14 -4.09 1.39
C VAL A 27 -10.24 -2.90 1.71
N VAL A 28 -9.02 -2.91 1.17
CA VAL A 28 -8.09 -1.77 1.25
C VAL A 28 -8.04 -1.08 -0.10
N ASP A 29 -8.18 0.23 -0.09
CA ASP A 29 -8.08 1.15 -1.23
C ASP A 29 -8.89 0.68 -2.47
N PRO A 30 -10.21 0.66 -2.40
CA PRO A 30 -11.03 0.30 -3.54
C PRO A 30 -11.07 1.43 -4.59
N GLY A 31 -10.16 1.40 -5.57
CA GLY A 31 -10.09 2.40 -6.64
C GLY A 31 -11.36 2.46 -7.49
N GLU A 32 -12.00 1.30 -7.67
CA GLU A 32 -13.31 1.15 -8.33
C GLU A 32 -14.11 0.01 -7.69
N ALA A 33 -15.42 0.03 -7.83
CA ALA A 33 -16.29 -0.90 -7.13
C ALA A 33 -16.50 -2.24 -7.85
N ASP A 34 -16.66 -2.23 -9.16
CA ASP A 34 -17.11 -3.39 -9.94
C ASP A 34 -16.24 -4.63 -9.81
N PRO A 35 -14.91 -4.59 -9.97
CA PRO A 35 -14.05 -5.77 -9.80
C PRO A 35 -14.17 -6.37 -8.41
N ILE A 36 -14.27 -5.51 -7.39
CA ILE A 36 -14.41 -5.91 -5.98
C ILE A 36 -15.76 -6.57 -5.75
N ILE A 37 -16.87 -5.96 -6.20
CA ILE A 37 -18.23 -6.51 -6.11
C ILE A 37 -18.28 -7.90 -6.73
N ASN A 38 -17.76 -8.04 -7.95
CA ASN A 38 -17.75 -9.30 -8.67
C ASN A 38 -16.99 -10.38 -7.90
N TYR A 39 -15.83 -10.04 -7.33
CA TYR A 39 -15.05 -10.96 -6.51
C TYR A 39 -15.81 -11.37 -5.24
N LEU A 40 -16.37 -10.40 -4.51
CA LEU A 40 -17.13 -10.63 -3.26
C LEU A 40 -18.33 -11.55 -3.50
N GLN A 41 -19.13 -11.28 -4.53
CA GLN A 41 -20.31 -12.07 -4.86
C GLN A 41 -19.96 -13.49 -5.30
N LYS A 42 -18.99 -13.63 -6.22
CA LYS A 42 -18.50 -14.95 -6.68
C LYS A 42 -18.03 -15.82 -5.54
N ASN A 43 -17.38 -15.23 -4.55
CA ASN A 43 -16.79 -15.93 -3.41
C ASN A 43 -17.70 -15.93 -2.16
N LYS A 44 -18.91 -15.38 -2.21
CA LYS A 44 -19.87 -15.29 -1.10
C LYS A 44 -19.23 -14.68 0.16
N LEU A 45 -18.57 -13.51 0.00
CA LEU A 45 -17.91 -12.78 1.07
C LEU A 45 -18.81 -11.64 1.58
N ASN A 46 -18.70 -11.36 2.88
CA ASN A 46 -19.42 -10.30 3.56
C ASN A 46 -18.47 -9.13 3.82
N LEU A 47 -18.53 -8.07 2.99
CA LEU A 47 -17.73 -6.88 3.21
C LEU A 47 -18.24 -6.14 4.43
N LYS A 48 -17.34 -5.88 5.40
CA LYS A 48 -17.63 -5.16 6.65
C LYS A 48 -16.94 -3.83 6.74
N TYR A 49 -15.73 -3.71 6.21
CA TYR A 49 -14.91 -2.52 6.33
C TYR A 49 -14.23 -2.18 5.02
N ILE A 50 -14.16 -0.88 4.73
CA ILE A 50 -13.38 -0.29 3.65
C ILE A 50 -12.28 0.53 4.31
N LEU A 51 -11.02 0.18 4.09
CA LEU A 51 -9.86 0.81 4.70
C LEU A 51 -9.17 1.68 3.66
N ASN A 52 -9.09 2.99 3.89
CA ASN A 52 -8.42 3.90 2.97
C ASN A 52 -7.10 4.40 3.53
N THR A 53 -6.01 4.19 2.77
CA THR A 53 -4.68 4.69 3.13
C THR A 53 -4.60 6.20 2.96
N HIS A 54 -5.23 6.75 1.93
CA HIS A 54 -5.32 8.18 1.65
C HIS A 54 -6.52 8.51 0.75
N HIS A 55 -6.71 9.78 0.43
CA HIS A 55 -7.93 10.31 -0.17
C HIS A 55 -7.95 10.38 -1.71
N HIS A 56 -6.88 10.02 -2.42
CA HIS A 56 -6.87 10.09 -3.89
C HIS A 56 -7.96 9.21 -4.51
N ASN A 57 -8.55 9.71 -5.59
CA ASN A 57 -9.74 9.10 -6.20
C ASN A 57 -9.55 7.64 -6.61
N ASP A 58 -8.38 7.28 -7.05
CA ASP A 58 -8.01 5.93 -7.43
C ASP A 58 -7.78 4.97 -6.24
N HIS A 59 -7.94 5.45 -4.99
CA HIS A 59 -7.97 4.66 -3.76
C HIS A 59 -9.31 4.68 -3.04
N VAL A 60 -10.16 5.65 -3.35
CA VAL A 60 -11.47 5.82 -2.68
C VAL A 60 -12.67 5.78 -3.63
N GLY A 61 -12.43 5.64 -4.94
CA GLY A 61 -13.50 5.73 -5.97
C GLY A 61 -14.61 4.70 -5.78
N GLY A 62 -14.30 3.53 -5.26
CA GLY A 62 -15.29 2.47 -4.97
C GLY A 62 -16.06 2.65 -3.67
N ASN A 63 -15.65 3.55 -2.75
CA ASN A 63 -16.21 3.66 -1.40
C ASN A 63 -17.73 3.77 -1.38
N LYS A 64 -18.27 4.74 -2.11
CA LYS A 64 -19.72 5.06 -2.09
C LYS A 64 -20.58 3.88 -2.51
N GLU A 65 -20.18 3.20 -3.57
CA GLU A 65 -20.95 2.09 -4.12
C GLU A 65 -20.84 0.84 -3.24
N LEU A 66 -19.62 0.50 -2.80
CA LEU A 66 -19.37 -0.62 -1.90
C LEU A 66 -20.10 -0.44 -0.57
N LYS A 67 -20.01 0.76 0.03
CA LYS A 67 -20.74 1.08 1.27
C LYS A 67 -22.25 0.90 1.08
N LYS A 68 -22.82 1.47 0.02
CA LYS A 68 -24.26 1.37 -0.27
C LYS A 68 -24.71 -0.08 -0.47
N LYS A 69 -23.90 -0.90 -1.12
CA LYS A 69 -24.28 -2.27 -1.49
C LYS A 69 -24.13 -3.28 -0.34
N PHE A 70 -23.11 -3.10 0.51
CA PHE A 70 -22.76 -4.06 1.55
C PHE A 70 -22.98 -3.56 2.97
N ASP A 71 -23.41 -2.32 3.15
CA ASP A 71 -23.52 -1.65 4.47
C ASP A 71 -22.19 -1.70 5.24
N ALA A 72 -21.08 -1.46 4.52
CA ALA A 72 -19.74 -1.50 5.07
C ALA A 72 -19.32 -0.14 5.66
N GLU A 73 -18.57 -0.16 6.76
CA GLU A 73 -18.03 1.05 7.39
C GLU A 73 -16.73 1.47 6.68
N VAL A 74 -16.61 2.76 6.36
CA VAL A 74 -15.39 3.35 5.76
C VAL A 74 -14.48 3.86 6.87
N VAL A 75 -13.22 3.44 6.83
CA VAL A 75 -12.19 3.70 7.83
C VAL A 75 -11.02 4.44 7.19
N GLY A 76 -10.55 5.51 7.79
CA GLY A 76 -9.42 6.28 7.28
C GLY A 76 -8.84 7.24 8.31
N TYR A 77 -7.91 8.09 7.88
CA TYR A 77 -7.22 9.02 8.77
C TYR A 77 -8.11 10.20 9.18
N ILE A 78 -8.05 10.58 10.45
CA ILE A 78 -8.85 11.70 10.99
C ILE A 78 -8.55 13.03 10.29
N GLY A 79 -7.30 13.27 9.90
CA GLY A 79 -6.91 14.47 9.16
C GLY A 79 -7.53 14.56 7.76
N ASP A 80 -7.96 13.42 7.20
CA ASP A 80 -8.61 13.32 5.89
C ASP A 80 -10.14 13.14 5.97
N LYS A 81 -10.73 13.37 7.13
CA LYS A 81 -12.18 13.21 7.36
C LYS A 81 -13.06 13.90 6.31
N ASN A 82 -12.65 15.06 5.81
CA ASN A 82 -13.40 15.82 4.83
C ASN A 82 -13.02 15.47 3.37
N ARG A 83 -12.00 14.64 3.17
CA ARG A 83 -11.45 14.29 1.85
C ARG A 83 -11.77 12.85 1.46
N ILE A 84 -11.85 11.94 2.44
CA ILE A 84 -12.23 10.54 2.18
C ILE A 84 -13.75 10.44 2.10
N PRO A 85 -14.31 10.01 0.95
CA PRO A 85 -15.76 9.92 0.78
C PRO A 85 -16.40 8.89 1.72
N GLN A 86 -17.50 9.27 2.38
CA GLN A 86 -18.32 8.38 3.22
C GLN A 86 -17.59 7.81 4.46
N ILE A 87 -16.55 8.44 4.95
CA ILE A 87 -15.81 7.99 6.13
C ILE A 87 -16.72 7.92 7.38
N ASP A 88 -16.66 6.79 8.10
CA ASP A 88 -17.39 6.54 9.35
C ASP A 88 -16.45 6.51 10.55
N ILE A 89 -15.29 5.86 10.40
CA ILE A 89 -14.33 5.64 11.47
C ILE A 89 -13.05 6.41 11.14
N CYS A 90 -12.75 7.38 11.99
CA CYS A 90 -11.53 8.19 11.89
C CYS A 90 -10.46 7.65 12.83
N LEU A 91 -9.27 7.39 12.30
CA LEU A 91 -8.14 6.83 13.04
C LEU A 91 -7.00 7.84 13.18
N SER A 92 -6.23 7.71 14.24
CA SER A 92 -5.04 8.53 14.54
C SER A 92 -3.75 7.72 14.45
N ASP A 93 -2.61 8.42 14.38
CA ASP A 93 -1.29 7.77 14.42
C ASP A 93 -1.10 6.98 15.71
N GLY A 94 -0.48 5.80 15.58
CA GLY A 94 -0.20 4.90 16.70
C GLY A 94 -1.42 4.13 17.23
N GLU A 95 -2.63 4.46 16.78
CA GLU A 95 -3.86 3.79 17.19
C GLU A 95 -3.87 2.32 16.75
N ILE A 96 -4.50 1.46 17.54
CA ILE A 96 -4.78 0.07 17.17
C ILE A 96 -6.27 -0.03 16.83
N TRP A 97 -6.55 -0.13 15.53
CA TRP A 97 -7.88 -0.45 15.03
C TRP A 97 -8.11 -1.96 15.14
N LYS A 98 -9.21 -2.35 15.79
CA LYS A 98 -9.53 -3.77 15.99
C LYS A 98 -11.02 -4.03 15.78
N LYS A 99 -11.31 -4.93 14.85
CA LYS A 99 -12.66 -5.42 14.53
C LYS A 99 -12.58 -6.89 14.11
N ASP A 100 -13.33 -7.76 14.78
CA ASP A 100 -13.29 -9.23 14.55
C ASP A 100 -11.82 -9.75 14.68
N ILE A 101 -11.32 -10.44 13.66
CA ILE A 101 -9.91 -10.89 13.58
C ILE A 101 -8.97 -9.82 13.02
N PHE A 102 -9.52 -8.71 12.50
CA PHE A 102 -8.74 -7.65 11.91
C PHE A 102 -8.19 -6.74 13.01
N GLU A 103 -6.87 -6.73 13.18
CA GLU A 103 -6.18 -5.91 14.18
C GLU A 103 -4.96 -5.25 13.53
N ALA A 104 -5.04 -3.95 13.30
CA ALA A 104 -4.00 -3.17 12.64
C ALA A 104 -3.53 -2.01 13.50
N LYS A 105 -2.22 -1.82 13.60
CA LYS A 105 -1.61 -0.58 14.08
C LYS A 105 -1.55 0.41 12.93
N ILE A 106 -1.92 1.65 13.22
CA ILE A 106 -1.94 2.74 12.26
C ILE A 106 -0.62 3.51 12.34
N TYR A 107 -0.02 3.77 11.20
CA TYR A 107 1.13 4.66 11.07
C TYR A 107 0.75 5.83 10.17
N HIS A 108 0.82 7.05 10.69
CA HIS A 108 0.71 8.25 9.85
C HIS A 108 2.04 8.47 9.13
N VAL A 109 2.00 8.47 7.83
CA VAL A 109 3.17 8.49 6.94
C VAL A 109 3.03 9.58 5.87
N PRO A 110 3.05 10.85 6.29
CA PRO A 110 2.88 11.97 5.37
C PRO A 110 4.04 12.06 4.37
N GLY A 111 3.72 12.58 3.18
CA GLY A 111 4.68 12.77 2.09
C GLY A 111 3.98 12.79 0.75
N HIS A 112 3.48 11.66 0.29
CA HIS A 112 2.64 11.57 -0.92
C HIS A 112 1.39 12.45 -0.77
N THR A 113 0.62 12.23 0.29
CA THR A 113 -0.38 13.16 0.79
C THR A 113 -0.07 13.51 2.25
N ILE A 114 -0.66 14.60 2.78
CA ILE A 114 -0.49 14.99 4.19
C ILE A 114 -1.19 13.99 5.13
N GLY A 115 -2.34 13.42 4.69
CA GLY A 115 -3.16 12.52 5.48
C GLY A 115 -2.91 11.03 5.25
N HIS A 116 -1.79 10.66 4.62
CA HIS A 116 -1.51 9.26 4.31
C HIS A 116 -1.24 8.43 5.55
N ILE A 117 -1.89 7.25 5.65
CA ILE A 117 -1.66 6.25 6.70
C ILE A 117 -1.34 4.88 6.12
N CYS A 118 -0.66 4.05 6.91
CA CYS A 118 -0.50 2.63 6.63
C CYS A 118 -1.28 1.79 7.66
N PHE A 119 -1.85 0.67 7.20
CA PHE A 119 -2.48 -0.33 8.06
C PHE A 119 -1.53 -1.51 8.26
N HIS A 120 -0.93 -1.64 9.45
CA HIS A 120 -0.01 -2.71 9.80
C HIS A 120 -0.71 -3.79 10.63
N PHE A 121 -1.10 -4.88 10.01
CA PHE A 121 -1.62 -6.10 10.66
C PHE A 121 -0.45 -6.89 11.25
N PHE A 122 0.08 -6.39 12.35
CA PHE A 122 1.36 -6.82 12.93
C PHE A 122 1.39 -8.29 13.34
N LYS A 123 0.28 -8.85 13.83
CA LYS A 123 0.16 -10.29 14.16
C LYS A 123 0.27 -11.20 12.94
N ASN A 124 -0.05 -10.68 11.76
CA ASN A 124 -0.01 -11.41 10.51
C ASN A 124 1.21 -11.06 9.67
N LYS A 125 2.04 -10.12 10.13
CA LYS A 125 3.19 -9.57 9.40
C LYS A 125 2.81 -9.03 8.00
N LEU A 126 1.75 -8.23 7.94
CA LEU A 126 1.24 -7.61 6.70
C LEU A 126 1.14 -6.10 6.89
N ILE A 127 1.59 -5.31 5.90
CA ILE A 127 1.37 -3.87 5.89
C ILE A 127 0.86 -3.39 4.53
N PHE A 128 -0.17 -2.57 4.55
CA PHE A 128 -0.71 -1.88 3.38
C PHE A 128 -0.17 -0.46 3.38
N THR A 129 0.69 -0.15 2.42
CA THR A 129 1.50 1.07 2.38
C THR A 129 0.97 2.13 1.43
N GLY A 130 -0.13 1.82 0.69
CA GLY A 130 -0.67 2.71 -0.32
C GLY A 130 0.44 3.26 -1.21
N ASP A 131 0.51 4.59 -1.29
CA ASP A 131 1.45 5.30 -2.14
C ASP A 131 2.64 5.91 -1.37
N THR A 132 2.93 5.42 -0.17
CA THR A 132 4.16 5.82 0.55
C THR A 132 5.34 4.96 0.14
N LEU A 133 5.24 3.62 0.26
CA LEU A 133 6.30 2.68 -0.07
C LEU A 133 5.83 1.70 -1.14
N PHE A 134 6.48 1.71 -2.28
CA PHE A 134 6.30 0.75 -3.37
C PHE A 134 7.42 -0.29 -3.37
N SER A 135 7.21 -1.40 -4.07
CA SER A 135 8.33 -2.29 -4.38
C SER A 135 9.35 -1.54 -5.27
N MET A 136 10.59 -1.49 -4.76
CA MET A 136 11.72 -0.77 -5.36
C MET A 136 11.46 0.72 -5.63
N GLY A 137 10.57 1.35 -4.83
CA GLY A 137 10.23 2.75 -5.03
C GLY A 137 9.54 3.39 -3.82
N CYS A 138 9.24 4.67 -3.96
CA CYS A 138 8.36 5.41 -3.06
C CYS A 138 7.47 6.37 -3.85
N GLY A 139 6.40 6.84 -3.24
CA GLY A 139 5.45 7.76 -3.85
C GLY A 139 6.07 9.09 -4.26
N ARG A 140 5.48 9.72 -5.27
CA ARG A 140 5.73 11.13 -5.58
C ARG A 140 5.19 12.00 -4.45
N ILE A 141 5.83 13.12 -4.19
CA ILE A 141 5.43 14.05 -3.13
C ILE A 141 4.50 15.10 -3.75
N PHE A 142 3.19 14.98 -3.49
CA PHE A 142 2.21 15.94 -3.99
C PHE A 142 1.84 17.00 -2.97
N GLU A 143 1.70 16.64 -1.69
CA GLU A 143 1.24 17.55 -0.65
C GLU A 143 2.26 17.79 0.46
N GLY A 144 3.04 16.76 0.78
CA GLY A 144 4.02 16.81 1.86
C GLY A 144 5.36 17.41 1.44
N SER A 145 6.37 17.20 2.30
CA SER A 145 7.75 17.58 2.05
C SER A 145 8.66 16.36 1.88
N TYR A 146 9.86 16.57 1.32
CA TYR A 146 10.90 15.55 1.26
C TYR A 146 11.24 14.99 2.66
N GLU A 147 11.31 15.88 3.66
CA GLU A 147 11.58 15.47 5.03
C GLU A 147 10.48 14.57 5.60
N GLN A 148 9.21 14.91 5.36
CA GLN A 148 8.08 14.08 5.78
C GLN A 148 8.14 12.71 5.13
N MET A 149 8.30 12.62 3.81
CA MET A 149 8.39 11.34 3.11
C MET A 149 9.60 10.52 3.58
N TYR A 150 10.76 11.14 3.73
CA TYR A 150 11.96 10.48 4.24
C TYR A 150 11.76 9.89 5.64
N ASN A 151 11.15 10.66 6.56
CA ASN A 151 10.84 10.20 7.90
C ASN A 151 9.78 9.08 7.89
N SER A 152 8.78 9.17 7.02
CA SER A 152 7.76 8.13 6.82
C SER A 152 8.39 6.82 6.35
N LEU A 153 9.29 6.87 5.38
CA LEU A 153 10.05 5.69 4.93
C LEU A 153 10.94 5.12 6.04
N ARG A 154 11.54 5.96 6.89
CA ARG A 154 12.32 5.50 8.04
C ARG A 154 11.48 4.77 9.08
N VAL A 155 10.23 5.17 9.29
CA VAL A 155 9.30 4.42 10.16
C VAL A 155 9.07 3.03 9.59
N LEU A 156 8.75 2.93 8.30
CA LEU A 156 8.46 1.65 7.64
C LEU A 156 9.69 0.73 7.56
N LYS A 157 10.87 1.27 7.28
CA LYS A 157 12.12 0.50 7.18
C LYS A 157 12.52 -0.19 8.49
N ASN A 158 12.02 0.28 9.64
CA ASN A 158 12.31 -0.28 10.96
C ASN A 158 11.34 -1.40 11.39
N LEU A 159 10.38 -1.76 10.54
CA LEU A 159 9.48 -2.89 10.80
C LEU A 159 10.24 -4.24 10.66
N ASP A 160 9.63 -5.31 11.17
CA ASP A 160 10.13 -6.68 11.02
C ASP A 160 10.39 -6.98 9.52
N LYS A 161 11.58 -7.49 9.21
CA LYS A 161 12.02 -7.79 7.83
C LYS A 161 11.11 -8.75 7.09
N ASP A 162 10.41 -9.65 7.82
CA ASP A 162 9.46 -10.60 7.24
C ASP A 162 8.08 -9.97 6.97
N THR A 163 7.87 -8.70 7.33
CA THR A 163 6.60 -8.01 7.09
C THR A 163 6.38 -7.87 5.59
N LYS A 164 5.29 -8.46 5.10
CA LYS A 164 4.88 -8.37 3.70
C LYS A 164 4.27 -7.01 3.41
N ILE A 165 4.73 -6.39 2.34
CA ILE A 165 4.29 -5.07 1.87
C ILE A 165 3.28 -5.25 0.74
N TYR A 166 2.17 -4.50 0.83
CA TYR A 166 1.15 -4.39 -0.20
C TYR A 166 0.96 -2.90 -0.52
N CYS A 167 1.44 -2.47 -1.69
CA CYS A 167 1.40 -1.08 -2.13
C CYS A 167 0.24 -0.79 -3.08
N GLY A 168 -0.01 0.49 -3.39
CA GLY A 168 -1.17 0.93 -4.17
C GLY A 168 -1.14 0.56 -5.65
N HIS A 169 0.05 0.42 -6.27
CA HIS A 169 0.19 0.30 -7.72
C HIS A 169 1.21 -0.75 -8.18
N GLU A 170 1.01 -1.28 -9.40
CA GLU A 170 1.96 -2.18 -10.09
C GLU A 170 3.08 -1.38 -10.80
N TYR A 171 3.87 -0.65 -10.06
CA TYR A 171 5.00 0.11 -10.58
C TYR A 171 6.34 -0.61 -10.52
N THR A 172 6.36 -1.86 -10.07
CA THR A 172 7.57 -2.58 -9.68
C THR A 172 8.63 -2.66 -10.78
N LEU A 173 8.27 -3.03 -12.01
CA LEU A 173 9.24 -3.10 -13.11
C LEU A 173 9.80 -1.72 -13.45
N LYS A 174 8.96 -0.71 -13.55
CA LYS A 174 9.37 0.67 -13.84
C LYS A 174 10.25 1.26 -12.73
N ASN A 175 9.94 0.93 -11.47
CA ASN A 175 10.78 1.30 -10.34
C ASN A 175 12.13 0.58 -10.37
N SER A 176 12.13 -0.70 -10.76
CA SER A 176 13.35 -1.50 -10.83
C SER A 176 14.35 -0.97 -11.85
N GLU A 177 13.88 -0.42 -12.98
CA GLU A 177 14.73 0.23 -13.99
C GLU A 177 15.48 1.42 -13.39
N PHE A 178 14.78 2.25 -12.63
CA PHE A 178 15.40 3.37 -11.92
C PHE A 178 16.40 2.90 -10.85
N CYS A 179 16.02 1.93 -10.01
CA CYS A 179 16.94 1.37 -9.02
C CYS A 179 18.21 0.84 -9.67
N LEU A 180 18.08 0.12 -10.79
CA LEU A 180 19.22 -0.43 -11.52
C LEU A 180 20.11 0.66 -12.14
N ALA A 181 19.53 1.75 -12.61
CA ALA A 181 20.29 2.90 -13.12
C ALA A 181 21.14 3.58 -12.03
N GLN A 182 20.71 3.50 -10.75
CA GLN A 182 21.43 4.10 -9.62
C GLN A 182 22.35 3.10 -8.88
N ASP A 183 22.08 1.79 -8.95
CA ASP A 183 22.78 0.73 -8.20
C ASP A 183 22.97 -0.51 -9.09
N SER A 184 23.69 -0.34 -10.21
CA SER A 184 23.84 -1.34 -11.28
C SER A 184 24.54 -2.64 -10.87
N ASN A 185 25.34 -2.61 -9.81
CA ASN A 185 26.13 -3.75 -9.32
C ASN A 185 25.44 -4.52 -8.18
N ASN A 186 24.20 -4.21 -7.87
CA ASN A 186 23.45 -4.87 -6.80
C ASN A 186 22.89 -6.22 -7.27
N ASN A 187 23.55 -7.29 -6.89
CA ASN A 187 23.15 -8.65 -7.28
C ASN A 187 21.77 -9.06 -6.73
N GLU A 188 21.39 -8.60 -5.54
CA GLU A 188 20.06 -8.88 -4.96
C GLU A 188 18.97 -8.20 -5.77
N LEU A 189 19.18 -6.95 -6.19
CA LEU A 189 18.30 -6.22 -7.08
C LEU A 189 18.15 -6.95 -8.43
N LEU A 190 19.26 -7.36 -9.05
CA LEU A 190 19.23 -8.10 -10.32
C LEU A 190 18.43 -9.41 -10.21
N ASN A 191 18.65 -10.17 -9.13
CA ASN A 191 17.91 -11.41 -8.88
C ASN A 191 16.42 -11.15 -8.66
N LYS A 192 16.08 -10.12 -7.88
CA LYS A 192 14.69 -9.73 -7.63
C LYS A 192 13.97 -9.30 -8.90
N ILE A 193 14.62 -8.53 -9.77
CA ILE A 193 14.08 -8.13 -11.08
C ILE A 193 13.76 -9.37 -11.93
N LYS A 194 14.67 -10.35 -11.97
CA LYS A 194 14.47 -11.59 -12.71
C LYS A 194 13.27 -12.37 -12.19
N GLU A 195 13.17 -12.53 -10.86
CA GLU A 195 12.02 -13.19 -10.22
C GLU A 195 10.70 -12.51 -10.57
N ILE A 196 10.64 -11.17 -10.48
CA ILE A 196 9.43 -10.41 -10.77
C ILE A 196 9.03 -10.51 -12.23
N LYS A 197 9.99 -10.41 -13.16
CA LYS A 197 9.73 -10.61 -14.60
C LYS A 197 9.10 -11.98 -14.88
N GLU A 198 9.60 -13.04 -14.23
CA GLU A 198 9.02 -14.37 -14.37
C GLU A 198 7.60 -14.48 -13.77
N LYS A 199 7.35 -13.86 -12.59
CA LYS A 199 6.00 -13.79 -12.00
C LYS A 199 5.01 -13.10 -12.94
N ILE A 200 5.38 -11.93 -13.46
CA ILE A 200 4.51 -11.15 -14.38
C ILE A 200 4.25 -11.93 -15.67
N LYS A 201 5.27 -12.58 -16.24
CA LYS A 201 5.13 -13.43 -17.42
C LYS A 201 4.16 -14.60 -17.22
N GLN A 202 4.05 -15.09 -15.96
CA GLN A 202 3.07 -16.11 -15.56
C GLN A 202 1.68 -15.52 -15.25
N GLY A 203 1.43 -14.23 -15.50
CA GLY A 203 0.16 -13.56 -15.20
C GLY A 203 -0.05 -13.25 -13.71
N LYS A 204 0.98 -13.40 -12.87
CA LYS A 204 0.96 -13.06 -11.45
C LYS A 204 1.32 -11.59 -11.24
N THR A 205 0.99 -11.05 -10.06
CA THR A 205 1.40 -9.71 -9.63
C THR A 205 2.80 -9.73 -9.02
N SER A 206 3.46 -8.56 -8.95
CA SER A 206 4.72 -8.39 -8.25
C SER A 206 4.56 -8.48 -6.72
N MET A 207 3.37 -8.15 -6.20
CA MET A 207 3.05 -8.14 -4.78
C MET A 207 2.77 -9.55 -4.22
N PRO A 208 3.02 -9.78 -2.91
CA PRO A 208 3.71 -8.88 -2.00
C PRO A 208 5.23 -8.88 -2.16
N SER A 209 5.86 -7.77 -1.78
CA SER A 209 7.27 -7.71 -1.40
C SER A 209 7.43 -7.87 0.12
N THR A 210 8.63 -7.74 0.67
CA THR A 210 8.87 -7.71 2.12
C THR A 210 9.75 -6.53 2.51
N ILE A 211 9.69 -6.09 3.77
CA ILE A 211 10.61 -5.05 4.28
C ILE A 211 12.07 -5.47 4.05
N GLY A 212 12.40 -6.75 4.27
CA GLY A 212 13.76 -7.26 4.04
C GLY A 212 14.22 -7.15 2.59
N GLU A 213 13.35 -7.49 1.63
CA GLU A 213 13.64 -7.33 0.20
C GLU A 213 13.83 -5.86 -0.19
N GLU A 214 12.95 -4.99 0.31
CA GLU A 214 13.04 -3.55 0.03
C GLU A 214 14.29 -2.91 0.65
N LEU A 215 14.75 -3.35 1.81
CA LEU A 215 16.02 -2.88 2.40
C LEU A 215 17.22 -3.18 1.51
N ASN A 216 17.17 -4.27 0.74
CA ASN A 216 18.26 -4.71 -0.14
C ASN A 216 18.16 -4.09 -1.55
N CYS A 217 16.93 -3.87 -2.05
CA CYS A 217 16.69 -3.51 -3.45
C CYS A 217 16.23 -2.06 -3.66
N ASN A 218 15.60 -1.43 -2.66
CA ASN A 218 14.98 -0.11 -2.78
C ASN A 218 15.97 0.99 -2.40
N ILE A 219 16.43 1.77 -3.38
CA ILE A 219 17.41 2.84 -3.17
C ILE A 219 16.90 3.95 -2.24
N PHE A 220 15.58 4.18 -2.17
CA PHE A 220 15.01 5.18 -1.27
C PHE A 220 15.11 4.75 0.20
N LEU A 221 14.96 3.46 0.50
CA LEU A 221 15.19 2.92 1.84
C LEU A 221 16.69 2.82 2.19
N LYS A 222 17.56 2.74 1.17
CA LYS A 222 19.02 2.73 1.32
C LYS A 222 19.60 4.14 1.46
N SER A 223 18.82 5.21 1.22
CA SER A 223 19.32 6.59 1.39
C SER A 223 19.77 6.83 2.84
N ASN A 224 20.98 7.38 2.97
CA ASN A 224 21.63 7.55 4.28
C ASN A 224 21.15 8.80 5.02
N ASP A 225 20.74 9.83 4.27
CA ASP A 225 20.31 11.12 4.78
C ASP A 225 19.24 11.74 3.88
N LEU A 226 18.68 12.87 4.34
CA LEU A 226 17.63 13.60 3.66
C LEU A 226 18.09 14.17 2.31
N GLU A 227 19.32 14.65 2.19
CA GLU A 227 19.84 15.25 0.95
C GLU A 227 20.01 14.19 -0.14
N ASN A 228 20.50 13.01 0.23
CA ASN A 228 20.57 11.87 -0.69
C ASN A 228 19.18 11.42 -1.13
N PHE A 229 18.22 11.31 -0.19
CA PHE A 229 16.83 10.98 -0.51
C PHE A 229 16.22 12.01 -1.49
N LYS A 230 16.38 13.30 -1.22
CA LYS A 230 15.89 14.38 -2.07
C LYS A 230 16.43 14.28 -3.48
N LYS A 231 17.76 14.13 -3.62
CA LYS A 231 18.41 13.92 -4.92
C LYS A 231 17.85 12.73 -5.68
N LEU A 232 17.66 11.59 -5.01
CA LEU A 232 17.09 10.40 -5.63
C LEU A 232 15.63 10.61 -6.08
N ARG A 233 14.82 11.33 -5.27
CA ARG A 233 13.44 11.60 -5.63
C ARG A 233 13.35 12.55 -6.83
N ASP A 234 14.15 13.62 -6.86
CA ASP A 234 14.24 14.54 -8.00
C ASP A 234 14.68 13.82 -9.29
N LEU A 235 15.67 12.93 -9.19
CA LEU A 235 16.11 12.10 -10.32
C LEU A 235 14.99 11.18 -10.82
N LYS A 236 14.24 10.56 -9.89
CA LYS A 236 13.12 9.66 -10.26
C LYS A 236 11.96 10.41 -10.89
N ASP A 237 11.69 11.65 -10.50
CA ASP A 237 10.61 12.46 -11.04
C ASP A 237 10.88 12.89 -12.50
N ASN A 238 12.16 12.87 -12.91
CA ASN A 238 12.63 13.20 -14.26
C ASN A 238 13.07 11.97 -15.08
N PHE A 239 12.94 10.75 -14.53
CA PHE A 239 13.29 9.49 -15.18
C PHE A 239 12.11 8.93 -15.97
#